data_5e56e899e7143d1b97c2c98f9b2ea58d
#
_entry.id   5e56e899e7143d1b97c2c98f9b2ea58d
#
_cell.length_a   1.000
_cell.length_b   1.000
_cell.length_c   1.000
_cell.angle_alpha   90.00
_cell.angle_beta   90.00
_cell.angle_gamma   90.00
#
_symmetry.space_group_name_H-M   'P 1'
#
loop_
_entity.id
_entity.type
_entity.pdbx_description
1 polymer ?
#
loop_
_entity_poly.entity_id
_entity_poly.type
_entity_poly.pdbx_seq_one_letter_code
_entity_poly.pdbx_strand_id
1 'polypeptide(L)'
;MQRSRGVSRPDYYGNPAGVTSDIDVVRGIYAAFSARDLDAATELLAPDCELHLRGTAALIGRTEPYRGHAGMREYYADVQRTWEDLLLFANDFRAIPGAVVVMGHVEGRRNGEPVRRGAVWTWKVDAGKATEVRVADLGPAA
;
A
#
# COMPACT_ATOMS: atom_id res chain seq x y z
N MET A 1 -4.49 18.37 31.02
CA MET A 1 -3.94 17.70 30.49
C MET A 1 -3.56 17.13 29.85
N GLN A 2 -4.19 17.41 29.58
CA GLN A 2 -3.76 16.73 28.90
C GLN A 2 -3.44 16.17 28.52
N ARG A 3 -4.22 16.71 28.88
CA ARG A 3 -3.76 16.02 28.36
C ARG A 3 -3.24 15.31 27.98
N SER A 4 -3.91 15.75 28.27
CA SER A 4 -3.28 14.95 27.83
C SER A 4 -3.03 14.36 27.41
N ARG A 5 -3.65 14.72 27.51
CA ARG A 5 -3.25 14.06 26.98
C ARG A 5 -2.69 13.53 26.43
N GLY A 6 -3.31 14.15 26.69
CA GLY A 6 -2.74 13.55 26.18
C GLY A 6 -2.43 13.41 25.48
N VAL A 7 -2.65 13.89 25.57
CA VAL A 7 -2.07 13.49 24.86
C VAL A 7 -1.46 13.11 24.35
N SER A 8 -1.84 13.47 24.39
CA SER A 8 -1.21 12.90 23.82
C SER A 8 -0.56 12.80 23.25
N ARG A 9 -0.64 13.23 23.26
CA ARG A 9 -0.01 13.09 22.67
C ARG A 9 0.59 13.19 21.97
N PRO A 10 0.41 13.68 21.95
CA PRO A 10 0.87 13.67 21.22
C PRO A 10 1.47 13.69 20.42
N ASP A 11 1.01 13.94 20.18
CA ASP A 11 1.71 13.74 19.44
C ASP A 11 2.54 14.27 18.86
N TYR A 12 2.82 14.74 19.02
CA TYR A 12 3.59 15.13 18.50
C TYR A 12 4.25 15.03 17.77
N TYR A 13 4.28 14.80 17.94
CA TYR A 13 4.22 14.83 17.03
C TYR A 13 3.43 15.17 16.25
N GLY A 14 3.18 15.77 16.31
CA GLY A 14 2.56 16.52 15.28
C GLY A 14 1.30 15.94 14.72
N ASN A 15 0.71 15.02 15.37
CA ASN A 15 -0.51 14.38 14.89
C ASN A 15 -1.69 14.83 15.76
N PRO A 16 -2.40 15.90 15.37
CA PRO A 16 -3.52 16.38 16.16
C PRO A 16 -4.57 15.29 16.39
N ALA A 17 -5.30 15.41 17.48
CA ALA A 17 -6.34 14.45 17.81
C ALA A 17 -7.33 14.31 16.66
N GLY A 18 -7.64 13.07 16.29
CA GLY A 18 -8.58 12.78 15.22
C GLY A 18 -8.00 12.81 13.82
N VAL A 19 -6.72 13.14 13.68
CA VAL A 19 -6.06 13.14 12.37
C VAL A 19 -5.25 11.88 12.21
N THR A 20 -5.54 11.13 11.15
CA THR A 20 -4.81 9.90 10.82
C THR A 20 -3.46 10.28 10.24
N SER A 21 -2.39 9.70 10.74
CA SER A 21 -1.06 9.93 10.19
C SER A 21 -0.94 9.28 8.81
N ASP A 22 0.03 9.75 8.02
CA ASP A 22 0.27 9.19 6.70
C ASP A 22 0.64 7.70 6.78
N ILE A 23 1.43 7.34 7.80
CA ILE A 23 1.78 5.94 8.00
C ILE A 23 0.52 5.10 8.28
N ASP A 24 -0.40 5.62 9.09
CA ASP A 24 -1.63 4.89 9.41
C ASP A 24 -2.50 4.69 8.16
N VAL A 25 -2.56 5.69 7.28
CA VAL A 25 -3.27 5.54 6.00
C VAL A 25 -2.68 4.36 5.22
N VAL A 26 -1.36 4.34 5.08
CA VAL A 26 -0.68 3.30 4.31
C VAL A 26 -0.83 1.92 4.97
N ARG A 27 -0.70 1.85 6.30
CA ARG A 27 -0.94 0.58 7.02
C ARG A 27 -2.35 0.05 6.76
N GLY A 28 -3.33 0.95 6.74
CA GLY A 28 -4.71 0.57 6.48
C GLY A 28 -4.89 -0.02 5.09
N ILE A 29 -4.16 0.49 4.11
CA ILE A 29 -4.24 -0.05 2.74
C ILE A 29 -3.70 -1.48 2.69
N TYR A 30 -2.58 -1.77 3.34
CA TYR A 30 -2.04 -3.12 3.39
C TYR A 30 -2.96 -4.07 4.15
N ALA A 31 -3.53 -3.60 5.27
CA ALA A 31 -4.49 -4.40 6.03
C ALA A 31 -5.72 -4.73 5.18
N ALA A 32 -6.21 -3.76 4.42
CA ALA A 32 -7.35 -3.97 3.54
C ALA A 32 -7.01 -4.99 2.44
N PHE A 33 -5.81 -4.92 1.87
CA PHE A 33 -5.39 -5.89 0.87
C PHE A 33 -5.31 -7.30 1.46
N SER A 34 -4.74 -7.43 2.65
CA SER A 34 -4.64 -8.75 3.31
C SER A 34 -6.02 -9.35 3.55
N ALA A 35 -6.99 -8.52 3.90
CA ALA A 35 -8.37 -8.96 4.10
C ALA A 35 -9.16 -9.06 2.80
N ARG A 36 -8.58 -8.65 1.69
CA ARG A 36 -9.27 -8.49 0.39
C ARG A 36 -10.51 -7.63 0.52
N ASP A 37 -10.41 -6.58 1.33
CA ASP A 37 -11.50 -5.63 1.58
C ASP A 37 -11.32 -4.43 0.65
N LEU A 38 -11.91 -4.53 -0.52
CA LEU A 38 -11.75 -3.52 -1.56
C LEU A 38 -12.34 -2.17 -1.13
N ASP A 39 -13.48 -2.20 -0.44
CA ASP A 39 -14.12 -0.96 0.00
C ASP A 39 -13.23 -0.22 1.00
N ALA A 40 -12.64 -0.94 1.95
CA ALA A 40 -11.75 -0.32 2.93
C ALA A 40 -10.52 0.28 2.23
N ALA A 41 -9.98 -0.41 1.23
CA ALA A 41 -8.82 0.09 0.48
C ALA A 41 -9.19 1.38 -0.27
N THR A 42 -10.32 1.39 -0.97
CA THR A 42 -10.71 2.56 -1.77
C THR A 42 -11.00 3.77 -0.90
N GLU A 43 -11.48 3.57 0.31
CA GLU A 43 -11.71 4.69 1.24
C GLU A 43 -10.43 5.43 1.61
N LEU A 44 -9.29 4.75 1.52
CA LEU A 44 -7.99 5.34 1.87
C LEU A 44 -7.28 5.92 0.65
N LEU A 45 -7.87 5.82 -0.54
CA LEU A 45 -7.28 6.31 -1.78
C LEU A 45 -7.98 7.56 -2.26
N ALA A 46 -7.19 8.50 -2.77
CA ALA A 46 -7.75 9.66 -3.45
C ALA A 46 -8.49 9.20 -4.71
N PRO A 47 -9.55 9.93 -5.13
CA PRO A 47 -10.31 9.51 -6.33
C PRO A 47 -9.47 9.44 -7.60
N ASP A 48 -8.38 10.21 -7.68
CA ASP A 48 -7.50 10.26 -8.84
C ASP A 48 -6.13 9.64 -8.58
N CYS A 49 -6.05 8.72 -7.61
CA CYS A 49 -4.77 8.09 -7.28
C CYS A 49 -4.18 7.32 -8.47
N GLU A 50 -2.86 7.19 -8.46
CA GLU A 50 -2.13 6.41 -9.47
C GLU A 50 -1.37 5.28 -8.80
N LEU A 51 -1.61 4.08 -9.25
CA LEU A 51 -1.03 2.89 -8.66
C LEU A 51 -0.09 2.23 -9.66
N HIS A 52 1.22 2.47 -9.47
CA HIS A 52 2.25 1.90 -10.32
C HIS A 52 2.72 0.58 -9.72
N LEU A 53 1.86 -0.41 -9.79
CA LEU A 53 2.07 -1.73 -9.19
C LEU A 53 2.51 -2.71 -10.28
N ARG A 54 3.78 -2.60 -10.65
CA ARG A 54 4.28 -3.22 -11.87
C ARG A 54 4.47 -4.73 -11.79
N GLY A 55 4.56 -5.30 -10.61
CA GLY A 55 4.78 -6.74 -10.48
C GLY A 55 3.70 -7.56 -11.19
N THR A 56 2.46 -7.40 -10.75
CA THR A 56 1.33 -8.09 -11.37
C THR A 56 1.09 -7.57 -12.77
N ALA A 57 1.18 -6.24 -12.97
CA ALA A 57 0.94 -5.62 -14.27
C ALA A 57 1.86 -6.19 -15.34
N ALA A 58 3.15 -6.35 -15.04
CA ALA A 58 4.11 -6.87 -16.00
C ALA A 58 3.78 -8.29 -16.44
N LEU A 59 3.25 -9.10 -15.53
CA LEU A 59 2.92 -10.48 -15.82
C LEU A 59 1.75 -10.62 -16.79
N ILE A 60 0.89 -9.60 -16.88
CA ILE A 60 -0.27 -9.62 -17.77
C ILE A 60 -0.11 -8.65 -18.94
N GLY A 61 1.10 -8.10 -19.12
CA GLY A 61 1.38 -7.19 -20.24
C GLY A 61 0.81 -5.80 -20.09
N ARG A 62 0.46 -5.40 -18.88
CA ARG A 62 -0.08 -4.05 -18.63
C ARG A 62 1.07 -3.08 -18.45
N THR A 63 1.06 -1.99 -19.21
CA THR A 63 2.12 -0.98 -19.15
C THR A 63 1.68 0.31 -18.45
N GLU A 64 0.37 0.53 -18.31
CA GLU A 64 -0.15 1.74 -17.71
C GLU A 64 -0.46 1.52 -16.23
N PRO A 65 -0.37 2.58 -15.41
CA PRO A 65 -0.75 2.44 -14.00
C PRO A 65 -2.26 2.19 -13.86
N TYR A 66 -2.63 1.65 -12.72
CA TYR A 66 -4.04 1.58 -12.34
C TYR A 66 -4.44 2.96 -11.82
N ARG A 67 -5.60 3.47 -12.21
CA ARG A 67 -6.00 4.82 -11.86
C ARG A 67 -7.31 4.84 -11.10
N GLY A 68 -7.32 5.59 -9.99
CA GLY A 68 -8.50 5.84 -9.20
C GLY A 68 -9.04 4.62 -8.49
N HIS A 69 -10.25 4.76 -7.98
CA HIS A 69 -10.90 3.64 -7.28
C HIS A 69 -11.19 2.49 -8.23
N ALA A 70 -11.57 2.81 -9.48
CA ALA A 70 -11.76 1.77 -10.49
C ALA A 70 -10.45 1.02 -10.74
N GLY A 71 -9.31 1.73 -10.73
CA GLY A 71 -8.01 1.09 -10.90
C GLY A 71 -7.68 0.13 -9.77
N MET A 72 -8.05 0.46 -8.53
CA MET A 72 -7.83 -0.45 -7.43
C MET A 72 -8.69 -1.72 -7.58
N ARG A 73 -9.91 -1.58 -8.06
CA ARG A 73 -10.75 -2.74 -8.36
C ARG A 73 -10.12 -3.61 -9.45
N GLU A 74 -9.59 -2.97 -10.50
CA GLU A 74 -8.88 -3.69 -11.55
C GLU A 74 -7.67 -4.43 -11.02
N TYR A 75 -6.91 -3.78 -10.13
CA TYR A 75 -5.73 -4.39 -9.54
C TYR A 75 -6.09 -5.64 -8.73
N TYR A 76 -7.13 -5.55 -7.89
CA TYR A 76 -7.57 -6.71 -7.10
C TYR A 76 -8.00 -7.86 -8.02
N ALA A 77 -8.71 -7.55 -9.10
CA ALA A 77 -9.14 -8.55 -10.07
C ALA A 77 -7.94 -9.17 -10.79
N ASP A 78 -6.97 -8.34 -11.17
CA ASP A 78 -5.76 -8.83 -11.86
C ASP A 78 -4.93 -9.72 -10.94
N VAL A 79 -4.81 -9.35 -9.67
CA VAL A 79 -4.13 -10.19 -8.68
C VAL A 79 -4.82 -11.55 -8.58
N GLN A 80 -6.13 -11.56 -8.50
CA GLN A 80 -6.89 -12.78 -8.34
C GLN A 80 -6.75 -13.71 -9.55
N ARG A 81 -6.67 -13.13 -10.76
CA ARG A 81 -6.52 -13.91 -11.99
C ARG A 81 -5.09 -14.39 -12.22
N THR A 82 -4.11 -13.63 -11.75
CA THR A 82 -2.71 -13.85 -12.05
C THR A 82 -2.05 -14.80 -11.05
N TRP A 83 -2.43 -14.69 -9.80
CA TRP A 83 -1.80 -15.42 -8.70
C TRP A 83 -2.77 -16.43 -8.12
N GLU A 84 -2.26 -17.60 -7.75
CA GLU A 84 -3.01 -18.53 -6.94
C GLU A 84 -3.16 -17.99 -5.52
N ASP A 85 -2.12 -17.26 -5.09
CA ASP A 85 -2.06 -16.71 -3.76
C ASP A 85 -1.02 -15.60 -3.78
N LEU A 86 -1.37 -14.41 -3.35
CA LEU A 86 -0.42 -13.29 -3.26
C LEU A 86 -0.56 -12.61 -1.92
N LEU A 87 0.56 -12.59 -1.17
CA LEU A 87 0.64 -11.95 0.13
C LEU A 87 1.67 -10.83 0.07
N LEU A 88 1.33 -9.68 0.65
CA LEU A 88 2.23 -8.55 0.75
C LEU A 88 2.67 -8.43 2.21
N PHE A 89 3.97 -8.45 2.44
CA PHE A 89 4.55 -8.31 3.78
C PHE A 89 5.16 -6.93 3.90
N ALA A 90 4.43 -6.01 4.52
CA ALA A 90 4.89 -4.65 4.76
C ALA A 90 5.58 -4.65 6.12
N ASN A 91 6.90 -4.77 6.13
CA ASN A 91 7.64 -5.03 7.35
C ASN A 91 8.12 -3.77 8.05
N ASP A 92 8.43 -2.71 7.31
CA ASP A 92 8.97 -1.49 7.88
C ASP A 92 8.37 -0.29 7.18
N PHE A 93 7.85 0.67 7.96
CA PHE A 93 7.21 1.89 7.44
C PHE A 93 8.04 3.09 7.87
N ARG A 94 8.44 3.92 6.93
CA ARG A 94 9.23 5.12 7.20
C ARG A 94 8.56 6.33 6.58
N ALA A 95 8.28 7.33 7.41
CA ALA A 95 7.79 8.62 6.90
C ALA A 95 9.00 9.47 6.55
N ILE A 96 8.98 10.04 5.35
CA ILE A 96 9.97 11.00 4.88
C ILE A 96 9.20 12.22 4.39
N PRO A 97 9.87 13.37 4.15
CA PRO A 97 9.13 14.52 3.63
C PRO A 97 8.41 14.15 2.32
N GLY A 98 7.08 14.27 2.36
CA GLY A 98 6.24 14.04 1.18
C GLY A 98 5.92 12.61 0.83
N ALA A 99 6.37 11.63 1.64
CA ALA A 99 6.10 10.22 1.27
C ALA A 99 6.18 9.29 2.47
N VAL A 100 5.65 8.09 2.29
CA VAL A 100 5.86 6.96 3.21
C VAL A 100 6.53 5.86 2.41
N VAL A 101 7.66 5.39 2.89
CA VAL A 101 8.41 4.30 2.25
C VAL A 101 8.14 3.03 3.04
N VAL A 102 7.75 1.97 2.35
CA VAL A 102 7.46 0.68 2.96
C VAL A 102 8.43 -0.34 2.40
N MET A 103 9.13 -1.04 3.27
CA MET A 103 10.06 -2.09 2.88
C MET A 103 9.53 -3.43 3.32
N GLY A 104 9.62 -4.41 2.45
CA GLY A 104 9.13 -5.74 2.76
C GLY A 104 9.35 -6.68 1.60
N HIS A 105 8.41 -7.58 1.44
CA HIS A 105 8.50 -8.56 0.35
C HIS A 105 7.11 -9.02 -0.03
N VAL A 106 7.04 -9.68 -1.18
CA VAL A 106 5.83 -10.34 -1.63
C VAL A 106 6.10 -11.85 -1.68
N GLU A 107 5.07 -12.62 -1.38
CA GLU A 107 5.07 -14.07 -1.54
C GLU A 107 3.85 -14.45 -2.33
N GLY A 108 4.03 -15.29 -3.32
CA GLY A 108 2.91 -15.72 -4.14
C GLY A 108 3.16 -17.08 -4.74
N ARG A 109 2.17 -17.55 -5.50
CA ARG A 109 2.25 -18.81 -6.20
C ARG A 109 1.62 -18.65 -7.57
N ARG A 110 2.34 -19.09 -8.59
CA ARG A 110 1.85 -19.09 -9.97
C ARG A 110 2.17 -20.42 -10.59
N ASN A 111 1.14 -21.05 -11.18
CA ASN A 111 1.30 -22.37 -11.83
C ASN A 111 1.97 -23.37 -10.88
N GLY A 112 1.61 -23.33 -9.61
CA GLY A 112 2.13 -24.21 -8.59
C GLY A 112 3.52 -23.85 -8.07
N GLU A 113 4.18 -22.83 -8.65
CA GLU A 113 5.54 -22.44 -8.28
C GLU A 113 5.52 -21.28 -7.27
N PRO A 114 6.24 -21.43 -6.16
CA PRO A 114 6.33 -20.30 -5.20
C PRO A 114 7.22 -19.20 -5.73
N VAL A 115 6.82 -17.95 -5.41
CA VAL A 115 7.56 -16.74 -5.78
C VAL A 115 7.75 -15.92 -4.51
N ARG A 116 8.96 -15.45 -4.27
CA ARG A 116 9.24 -14.56 -3.14
C ARG A 116 10.22 -13.50 -3.60
N ARG A 117 9.83 -12.22 -3.48
CA ARG A 117 10.65 -11.11 -3.96
C ARG A 117 10.60 -9.96 -2.97
N GLY A 118 11.77 -9.37 -2.73
CA GLY A 118 11.84 -8.15 -1.94
C GLY A 118 11.21 -6.99 -2.69
N ALA A 119 10.65 -6.03 -1.96
CA ALA A 119 9.97 -4.91 -2.56
C ALA A 119 10.07 -3.67 -1.67
N VAL A 120 10.13 -2.51 -2.33
CA VAL A 120 10.02 -1.21 -1.67
C VAL A 120 8.89 -0.47 -2.34
N TRP A 121 7.91 -0.05 -1.54
CA TRP A 121 6.79 0.75 -2.02
C TRP A 121 6.98 2.19 -1.53
N THR A 122 6.79 3.16 -2.42
CA THR A 122 6.83 4.56 -2.05
C THR A 122 5.43 5.13 -2.27
N TRP A 123 4.82 5.58 -1.18
CA TRP A 123 3.45 6.11 -1.17
C TRP A 123 3.48 7.61 -0.99
N LYS A 124 2.67 8.32 -1.78
CA LYS A 124 2.39 9.73 -1.53
C LYS A 124 1.01 9.82 -0.92
N VAL A 125 0.89 10.60 0.14
CA VAL A 125 -0.36 10.78 0.88
C VAL A 125 -0.61 12.27 1.00
N ASP A 126 -1.84 12.67 0.72
CA ASP A 126 -2.26 14.07 0.84
C ASP A 126 -3.66 14.10 1.43
N ALA A 127 -3.85 14.97 2.42
CA ALA A 127 -5.15 15.15 3.06
C ALA A 127 -5.79 13.83 3.53
N GLY A 128 -4.96 12.91 4.04
CA GLY A 128 -5.44 11.65 4.58
C GLY A 128 -5.77 10.58 3.55
N LYS A 129 -5.40 10.80 2.28
CA LYS A 129 -5.66 9.84 1.21
C LYS A 129 -4.37 9.58 0.43
N ALA A 130 -4.17 8.34 0.03
CA ALA A 130 -3.02 8.01 -0.81
C ALA A 130 -3.28 8.48 -2.23
N THR A 131 -2.32 9.18 -2.82
CA THR A 131 -2.45 9.75 -4.17
C THR A 131 -1.60 9.02 -5.19
N GLU A 132 -0.58 8.30 -4.76
CA GLU A 132 0.30 7.58 -5.68
C GLU A 132 1.04 6.49 -4.93
N VAL A 133 1.31 5.39 -5.60
CA VAL A 133 2.27 4.40 -5.10
C VAL A 133 3.13 3.91 -6.25
N ARG A 134 4.41 3.70 -5.97
CA ARG A 134 5.35 3.07 -6.89
C ARG A 134 6.04 1.95 -6.15
N VAL A 135 6.26 0.83 -6.83
CA VAL A 135 6.96 -0.30 -6.24
C VAL A 135 8.26 -0.55 -7.00
N ALA A 136 9.32 -0.81 -6.24
CA ALA A 136 10.60 -1.25 -6.79
C ALA A 136 10.82 -2.70 -6.38
N ASP A 137 11.16 -3.54 -7.35
CA ASP A 137 11.44 -4.96 -7.14
C ASP A 137 12.92 -5.09 -6.79
N LEU A 138 13.21 -5.69 -5.64
CA LEU A 138 14.57 -5.88 -5.15
C LEU A 138 15.14 -7.24 -5.54
N GLY A 139 14.41 -8.01 -6.37
CA GLY A 139 14.84 -9.32 -6.78
C GLY A 139 14.41 -10.41 -5.80
N PRO A 140 14.89 -11.65 -6.01
CA PRO A 140 14.50 -12.75 -5.14
C PRO A 140 14.91 -12.46 -3.71
N ALA A 141 13.98 -12.70 -2.78
CA ALA A 141 14.25 -12.54 -1.35
C ALA A 141 14.99 -13.78 -0.85
N ALA A 142 15.98 -13.56 0.00
CA ALA A 142 16.78 -14.65 0.56
C ALA A 142 15.97 -15.50 1.54
#